data_cd8d25bc0eac8c16c023ebf29e14432c
#
_entry.id   cd8d25bc0eac8c16c023ebf29e14432c
#
_cell.length_a   1.000
_cell.length_b   1.000
_cell.length_c   1.000
_cell.angle_alpha   90.00
_cell.angle_beta   90.00
_cell.angle_gamma   90.00
#
_symmetry.space_group_name_H-M   'P 1'
#
loop_
_entity.id
_entity.type
_entity.pdbx_description
1 polymer ?
#
loop_
_entity_poly.entity_id
_entity_poly.type
_entity_poly.pdbx_seq_one_letter_code
_entity_poly.pdbx_strand_id
1 'polypeptide(L)'
;MKIVSWLARIIGVFALLVGVLFAAARFHDGPLGLVPGGALVAGEVASDPVADWAFADVDTIEMQLESQSTSRTTWILVSEGRAFIPASLSFPPGKSWHESADVDGRAWLRIAGRRHPVTLTRVHDEALRKTLIG
;
A
#
# COMPACT_ATOMS: atom_id res chain seq x y z
N MET A 1 -29.07 -8.85 -32.16
CA MET A 1 -29.44 -9.48 -30.89
C MET A 1 -28.41 -10.47 -30.39
N LYS A 2 -27.88 -11.35 -31.25
CA LYS A 2 -26.80 -12.28 -30.84
C LYS A 2 -25.52 -11.55 -30.39
N ILE A 3 -25.17 -10.42 -31.00
CA ILE A 3 -24.00 -9.61 -30.65
C ILE A 3 -24.14 -9.05 -29.24
N VAL A 4 -25.30 -8.50 -28.88
CA VAL A 4 -25.57 -7.95 -27.55
C VAL A 4 -25.49 -9.04 -26.49
N SER A 5 -26.05 -10.20 -26.75
CA SER A 5 -25.98 -11.36 -25.84
C SER A 5 -24.56 -11.86 -25.65
N TRP A 6 -23.77 -11.89 -26.72
CA TRP A 6 -22.38 -12.31 -26.69
C TRP A 6 -21.52 -11.31 -25.91
N LEU A 7 -21.71 -9.99 -26.15
CA LEU A 7 -21.03 -8.93 -25.39
C LEU A 7 -21.37 -9.00 -23.90
N ALA A 8 -22.65 -9.24 -23.57
CA ALA A 8 -23.07 -9.38 -22.17
C ALA A 8 -22.39 -10.56 -21.49
N ARG A 9 -22.20 -11.66 -22.20
CA ARG A 9 -21.49 -12.83 -21.66
C ARG A 9 -20.00 -12.53 -21.44
N ILE A 10 -19.35 -11.85 -22.37
CA ILE A 10 -17.95 -11.45 -22.25
C ILE A 10 -17.77 -10.52 -21.06
N ILE A 11 -18.62 -9.51 -20.93
CA ILE A 11 -18.59 -8.57 -19.80
C ILE A 11 -18.82 -9.31 -18.47
N GLY A 12 -19.77 -10.23 -18.44
CA GLY A 12 -20.05 -11.04 -17.26
C GLY A 12 -18.89 -11.92 -16.84
N VAL A 13 -18.25 -12.60 -17.81
CA VAL A 13 -17.07 -13.42 -17.55
C VAL A 13 -15.89 -12.57 -17.08
N PHE A 14 -15.68 -11.43 -17.73
CA PHE A 14 -14.61 -10.50 -17.32
C PHE A 14 -14.83 -9.98 -15.91
N ALA A 15 -16.06 -9.56 -15.59
CA ALA A 15 -16.41 -9.10 -14.24
C ALA A 15 -16.20 -10.20 -13.19
N LEU A 16 -16.56 -11.44 -13.52
CA LEU A 16 -16.33 -12.58 -12.63
C LEU A 16 -14.84 -12.82 -12.40
N LEU A 17 -14.03 -12.78 -13.45
CA LEU A 17 -12.57 -12.96 -13.34
C LEU A 17 -11.94 -11.87 -12.49
N VAL A 18 -12.35 -10.61 -12.66
CA VAL A 18 -11.89 -9.50 -11.84
C VAL A 18 -12.30 -9.70 -10.39
N GLY A 19 -13.55 -10.10 -10.14
CA GLY A 19 -14.03 -10.39 -8.79
C GLY A 19 -13.24 -11.51 -8.11
N VAL A 20 -12.95 -12.59 -8.84
CA VAL A 20 -12.12 -13.69 -8.34
C VAL A 20 -10.71 -13.21 -8.03
N LEU A 21 -10.12 -12.38 -8.90
CA LEU A 21 -8.80 -11.81 -8.67
C LEU A 21 -8.75 -11.01 -7.37
N PHE A 22 -9.72 -10.11 -7.15
CA PHE A 22 -9.78 -9.30 -5.93
C PHE A 22 -10.01 -10.17 -4.68
N ALA A 23 -10.88 -11.18 -4.77
CA ALA A 23 -11.12 -12.10 -3.67
C ALA A 23 -9.87 -12.93 -3.34
N ALA A 24 -9.20 -13.48 -4.36
CA ALA A 24 -7.98 -14.25 -4.17
C ALA A 24 -6.83 -13.39 -3.65
N ALA A 25 -6.72 -12.15 -4.08
CA ALA A 25 -5.68 -11.23 -3.65
C ALA A 25 -5.74 -10.97 -2.13
N ARG A 26 -6.92 -11.00 -1.53
CA ARG A 26 -7.06 -10.83 -0.07
C ARG A 26 -6.39 -11.93 0.74
N PHE A 27 -6.16 -13.09 0.15
CA PHE A 27 -5.46 -14.21 0.78
C PHE A 27 -4.00 -14.30 0.35
N HIS A 28 -3.57 -13.43 -0.56
CA HIS A 28 -2.19 -13.35 -1.00
C HIS A 28 -1.34 -12.60 0.05
N ASP A 29 -0.12 -13.06 0.26
CA ASP A 29 0.83 -12.39 1.13
C ASP A 29 1.36 -11.12 0.46
N GLY A 30 0.76 -10.01 0.80
CA GLY A 30 1.09 -8.73 0.23
C GLY A 30 0.24 -8.37 -1.00
N PRO A 31 0.37 -7.14 -1.50
CA PRO A 31 -0.40 -6.66 -2.63
C PRO A 31 0.05 -7.29 -3.95
N LEU A 32 -0.87 -7.32 -4.92
CA LEU A 32 -0.59 -7.70 -6.31
C LEU A 32 -0.55 -6.42 -7.14
N GLY A 33 0.61 -5.75 -7.17
CA GLY A 33 0.73 -4.46 -7.86
C GLY A 33 -0.20 -3.42 -7.25
N LEU A 34 -1.16 -2.91 -8.02
CA LEU A 34 -2.16 -1.94 -7.56
C LEU A 34 -3.34 -2.59 -6.82
N VAL A 35 -3.48 -3.91 -6.89
CA VAL A 35 -4.56 -4.61 -6.21
C VAL A 35 -4.17 -4.85 -4.76
N PRO A 36 -4.97 -4.38 -3.78
CA PRO A 36 -4.69 -4.63 -2.36
C PRO A 36 -4.67 -6.13 -2.07
N GLY A 37 -3.70 -6.56 -1.27
CA GLY A 37 -3.53 -7.95 -0.88
C GLY A 37 -3.90 -8.21 0.57
N GLY A 38 -3.59 -9.40 1.04
CA GLY A 38 -3.74 -9.80 2.42
C GLY A 38 -2.61 -9.29 3.30
N ALA A 39 -2.57 -9.74 4.54
CA ALA A 39 -1.57 -9.34 5.50
C ALA A 39 -0.15 -9.69 5.04
N LEU A 40 0.81 -8.88 5.42
CA LEU A 40 2.23 -9.12 5.18
C LEU A 40 2.71 -10.16 6.20
N VAL A 41 2.93 -11.39 5.74
CA VAL A 41 3.29 -12.53 6.61
C VAL A 41 4.75 -12.93 6.45
N ALA A 42 5.21 -13.09 5.21
CA ALA A 42 6.57 -13.54 4.93
C ALA A 42 7.59 -12.42 5.13
N GLY A 43 8.78 -12.81 5.47
CA GLY A 43 9.90 -11.90 5.66
C GLY A 43 10.33 -11.83 7.12
N GLU A 44 11.64 -11.72 7.33
CA GLU A 44 12.21 -11.55 8.66
C GLU A 44 11.75 -10.22 9.27
N VAL A 45 11.37 -10.24 10.53
CA VAL A 45 10.99 -9.03 11.26
C VAL A 45 12.28 -8.35 11.76
N ALA A 46 12.44 -7.06 11.43
CA ALA A 46 13.54 -6.27 11.95
C ALA A 46 13.40 -6.10 13.46
N SER A 47 14.44 -6.47 14.22
CA SER A 47 14.40 -6.45 15.69
C SER A 47 14.61 -5.07 16.27
N ASP A 48 15.31 -4.19 15.57
CA ASP A 48 15.65 -2.84 16.05
C ASP A 48 14.92 -1.78 15.23
N PRO A 49 14.55 -0.63 15.85
CA PRO A 49 14.03 0.50 15.11
C PRO A 49 15.05 0.99 14.08
N VAL A 50 14.56 1.42 12.91
CA VAL A 50 15.42 1.92 11.85
C VAL A 50 15.82 3.36 12.19
N ALA A 51 17.13 3.59 12.37
CA ALA A 51 17.68 4.91 12.65
C ALA A 51 17.87 5.74 11.38
N ASP A 52 18.20 5.09 10.27
CA ASP A 52 18.48 5.75 8.98
C ASP A 52 17.82 4.93 7.86
N TRP A 53 16.91 5.55 7.14
CA TRP A 53 16.14 4.93 6.06
C TRP A 53 16.82 5.01 4.70
N ALA A 54 18.09 5.46 4.62
CA ALA A 54 18.78 5.58 3.35
C ALA A 54 18.89 4.25 2.57
N PHE A 55 18.80 3.11 3.26
CA PHE A 55 18.79 1.80 2.61
C PHE A 55 17.53 1.57 1.77
N ALA A 56 16.44 2.29 2.05
CA ALA A 56 15.17 2.16 1.32
C ALA A 56 15.18 3.01 0.04
N ASP A 57 16.23 2.88 -0.75
CA ASP A 57 16.40 3.57 -2.04
C ASP A 57 15.65 2.78 -3.12
N VAL A 58 14.33 2.78 -3.01
CA VAL A 58 13.40 2.13 -3.93
C VAL A 58 12.22 3.05 -4.17
N ASP A 59 11.50 2.85 -5.26
CA ASP A 59 10.35 3.69 -5.58
C ASP A 59 9.11 3.29 -4.79
N THR A 60 8.90 1.99 -4.61
CA THR A 60 7.70 1.45 -3.96
C THR A 60 8.05 0.41 -2.90
N ILE A 61 7.15 0.31 -1.93
CA ILE A 61 7.23 -0.69 -0.85
C ILE A 61 5.84 -1.30 -0.64
N GLU A 62 5.79 -2.37 0.13
CA GLU A 62 4.54 -2.94 0.59
C GLU A 62 4.24 -2.44 2.00
N MET A 63 2.99 -2.06 2.25
CA MET A 63 2.57 -1.50 3.52
C MET A 63 1.27 -2.13 4.01
N GLN A 64 1.20 -2.41 5.31
CA GLN A 64 -0.01 -2.84 5.99
C GLN A 64 -0.18 -2.04 7.27
N LEU A 65 -1.33 -1.37 7.43
CA LEU A 65 -1.71 -0.79 8.72
C LEU A 65 -2.10 -1.93 9.67
N GLU A 66 -1.66 -1.87 10.93
CA GLU A 66 -2.04 -2.90 11.91
C GLU A 66 -3.55 -2.95 12.16
N SER A 67 -4.23 -1.82 12.02
CA SER A 67 -5.69 -1.74 12.13
C SER A 67 -6.43 -2.39 10.98
N GLN A 68 -5.74 -2.80 9.92
CA GLN A 68 -6.33 -3.39 8.71
C GLN A 68 -5.70 -4.74 8.41
N SER A 69 -6.50 -5.64 7.83
CA SER A 69 -6.01 -6.96 7.40
C SER A 69 -5.53 -6.98 5.94
N THR A 70 -5.55 -5.83 5.28
CA THR A 70 -5.14 -5.69 3.88
C THR A 70 -3.84 -4.92 3.77
N SER A 71 -3.07 -5.22 2.73
CA SER A 71 -1.81 -4.55 2.40
C SER A 71 -1.90 -3.89 1.04
N ARG A 72 -1.00 -2.96 0.79
CA ARG A 72 -0.94 -2.21 -0.47
C ARG A 72 0.48 -1.88 -0.88
N THR A 73 0.66 -1.64 -2.17
CA THR A 73 1.88 -1.05 -2.69
C THR A 73 1.75 0.47 -2.58
N THR A 74 2.77 1.12 -2.05
CA THR A 74 2.81 2.58 -1.94
C THR A 74 4.21 3.10 -2.26
N TRP A 75 4.29 4.35 -2.62
CA TRP A 75 5.58 5.01 -2.82
C TRP A 75 6.25 5.30 -1.48
N ILE A 76 7.56 5.41 -1.51
CA ILE A 76 8.37 5.84 -0.38
C ILE A 76 9.33 6.92 -0.83
N LEU A 77 9.48 7.94 0.01
CA LEU A 77 10.46 9.02 -0.19
C LEU A 77 11.40 9.00 1.01
N VAL A 78 12.69 9.07 0.75
CA VAL A 78 13.69 9.16 1.82
C VAL A 78 14.43 10.50 1.67
N SER A 79 14.47 11.25 2.76
CA SER A 79 15.15 12.54 2.81
C SER A 79 15.84 12.67 4.16
N GLU A 80 17.13 12.93 4.13
CA GLU A 80 17.95 13.09 5.33
C GLU A 80 17.84 11.93 6.32
N GLY A 81 17.80 10.69 5.81
CA GLY A 81 17.68 9.48 6.62
C GLY A 81 16.27 9.19 7.15
N ARG A 82 15.30 10.03 6.83
CA ARG A 82 13.90 9.88 7.22
C ARG A 82 13.06 9.36 6.07
N ALA A 83 12.13 8.46 6.38
CA ALA A 83 11.22 7.90 5.39
C ALA A 83 9.86 8.57 5.44
N PHE A 84 9.27 8.82 4.28
CA PHE A 84 7.96 9.44 4.13
C PHE A 84 7.11 8.63 3.15
N ILE A 85 5.84 8.47 3.48
CA ILE A 85 4.86 7.78 2.63
C ILE A 85 3.90 8.83 2.08
N PRO A 86 3.98 9.17 0.77
CA PRO A 86 3.03 10.09 0.18
C PRO A 86 1.66 9.45 0.02
N ALA A 87 0.60 10.21 0.26
CA ALA A 87 -0.76 9.76 0.08
C ALA A 87 -1.47 10.69 -0.90
N SER A 88 -1.92 10.15 -2.04
CA SER A 88 -2.81 10.89 -2.92
C SER A 88 -4.20 10.95 -2.32
N LEU A 89 -4.80 12.11 -2.28
CA LEU A 89 -6.16 12.29 -1.75
C LEU A 89 -7.24 11.92 -2.76
N SER A 90 -6.87 11.80 -4.03
CA SER A 90 -7.82 11.57 -5.12
C SER A 90 -7.66 10.24 -5.84
N PHE A 91 -6.50 9.61 -5.78
CA PHE A 91 -6.24 8.37 -6.51
C PHE A 91 -5.55 7.32 -5.62
N PRO A 92 -5.98 6.05 -5.68
CA PRO A 92 -7.20 5.57 -6.36
C PRO A 92 -8.46 6.05 -5.64
N PRO A 93 -9.60 6.18 -6.37
CA PRO A 93 -10.86 6.59 -5.75
C PRO A 93 -11.28 5.64 -4.61
N GLY A 94 -11.87 6.19 -3.56
CA GLY A 94 -12.31 5.42 -2.41
C GLY A 94 -11.21 5.02 -1.44
N LYS A 95 -9.98 5.44 -1.68
CA LYS A 95 -8.86 5.17 -0.78
C LYS A 95 -9.02 5.96 0.53
N SER A 96 -8.86 5.27 1.66
CA SER A 96 -9.02 5.85 2.99
C SER A 96 -7.93 5.47 3.98
N TRP A 97 -6.85 4.81 3.52
CA TRP A 97 -5.82 4.32 4.44
C TRP A 97 -5.16 5.44 5.24
N HIS A 98 -4.99 6.62 4.64
CA HIS A 98 -4.38 7.76 5.31
C HIS A 98 -5.23 8.26 6.48
N GLU A 99 -6.56 8.17 6.38
CA GLU A 99 -7.49 8.49 7.47
C GLU A 99 -7.35 7.47 8.61
N SER A 100 -7.26 6.19 8.28
CA SER A 100 -7.03 5.14 9.27
C SER A 100 -5.67 5.31 9.97
N ALA A 101 -4.65 5.75 9.24
CA ALA A 101 -3.34 6.01 9.80
C ALA A 101 -3.34 7.23 10.74
N ASP A 102 -4.20 8.22 10.52
CA ASP A 102 -4.36 9.35 11.45
C ASP A 102 -4.94 8.90 12.79
N VAL A 103 -5.76 7.86 12.80
CA VAL A 103 -6.35 7.28 14.03
C VAL A 103 -5.37 6.33 14.71
N ASP A 104 -4.77 5.41 13.95
CA ASP A 104 -3.78 4.44 14.43
C ASP A 104 -2.71 4.29 13.37
N GLY A 105 -1.56 4.90 13.61
CA GLY A 105 -0.45 4.93 12.64
C GLY A 105 0.45 3.70 12.67
N ARG A 106 0.20 2.72 13.53
CA ARG A 106 1.03 1.52 13.57
C ARG A 106 0.91 0.74 12.27
N ALA A 107 2.04 0.38 11.71
CA ALA A 107 2.09 -0.25 10.39
C ALA A 107 3.28 -1.19 10.25
N TRP A 108 3.20 -2.05 9.26
CA TRP A 108 4.30 -2.86 8.77
C TRP A 108 4.72 -2.37 7.40
N LEU A 109 6.01 -2.16 7.22
CA LEU A 109 6.60 -1.90 5.91
C LEU A 109 7.45 -3.10 5.52
N ARG A 110 7.21 -3.66 4.34
CA ARG A 110 8.07 -4.73 3.80
C ARG A 110 8.91 -4.16 2.69
N ILE A 111 10.23 -4.16 2.92
CA ILE A 111 11.23 -3.60 2.01
C ILE A 111 12.30 -4.65 1.79
N ALA A 112 12.56 -5.00 0.53
CA ALA A 112 13.54 -6.04 0.16
C ALA A 112 13.30 -7.37 0.90
N GLY A 113 12.03 -7.73 1.09
CA GLY A 113 11.65 -8.97 1.75
C GLY A 113 11.72 -8.93 3.28
N ARG A 114 12.06 -7.80 3.88
CA ARG A 114 12.17 -7.65 5.33
C ARG A 114 11.05 -6.78 5.86
N ARG A 115 10.42 -7.20 6.96
CA ARG A 115 9.30 -6.47 7.58
C ARG A 115 9.81 -5.56 8.69
N HIS A 116 9.41 -4.29 8.64
CA HIS A 116 9.77 -3.28 9.63
C HIS A 116 8.49 -2.76 10.33
N PRO A 117 8.37 -2.93 11.66
CA PRO A 117 7.27 -2.32 12.40
C PRO A 117 7.56 -0.82 12.56
N VAL A 118 6.59 0.01 12.23
CA VAL A 118 6.73 1.47 12.27
C VAL A 118 5.47 2.12 12.80
N THR A 119 5.57 3.41 13.15
CA THR A 119 4.41 4.25 13.43
C THR A 119 4.41 5.40 12.44
N LEU A 120 3.34 5.54 11.69
CA LEU A 120 3.15 6.62 10.74
C LEU A 120 2.58 7.84 11.45
N THR A 121 3.19 8.98 11.21
CA THR A 121 2.74 10.26 11.74
C THR A 121 2.57 11.24 10.59
N ARG A 122 1.43 11.95 10.59
CA ARG A 122 1.14 12.91 9.54
C ARG A 122 2.12 14.08 9.59
N VAL A 123 2.66 14.47 8.43
CA VAL A 123 3.51 15.64 8.32
C VAL A 123 2.65 16.89 8.20
N HIS A 124 2.76 17.77 9.20
CA HIS A 124 2.03 19.04 9.24
C HIS A 124 2.87 20.23 8.79
N ASP A 125 4.19 20.05 8.65
CA ASP A 125 5.10 21.09 8.20
C ASP A 125 4.97 21.29 6.69
N GLU A 126 4.40 22.42 6.28
CA GLU A 126 4.16 22.71 4.87
C GLU A 126 5.46 22.90 4.09
N ALA A 127 6.49 23.49 4.70
CA ALA A 127 7.79 23.65 4.05
C ALA A 127 8.43 22.30 3.74
N LEU A 128 8.38 21.37 4.68
CA LEU A 128 8.85 20.00 4.49
C LEU A 128 8.03 19.27 3.42
N ARG A 129 6.72 19.41 3.45
CA ARG A 129 5.85 18.79 2.44
C ARG A 129 6.17 19.29 1.04
N LYS A 130 6.40 20.58 0.86
CA LYS A 130 6.80 21.15 -0.43
C LYS A 130 8.15 20.63 -0.89
N THR A 131 9.11 20.47 0.00
CA THR A 131 10.41 19.92 -0.32
C THR A 131 10.31 18.48 -0.80
N LEU A 132 9.42 17.67 -0.20
CA LEU A 132 9.26 16.26 -0.54
C LEU A 132 8.46 16.04 -1.83
N ILE A 133 7.45 16.86 -2.08
CA ILE A 133 6.46 16.65 -3.15
C ILE A 133 6.72 17.58 -4.34
N GLY A 134 7.19 18.77 -4.04
CA GLY A 134 7.37 19.81 -5.01
C GLY A 134 8.59 19.74 -5.84
#